data_a4c0b1d5d885e37316f2c78257c28afb
#
_entry.id   a4c0b1d5d885e37316f2c78257c28afb
#
_cell.length_a   1.000
_cell.length_b   1.000
_cell.length_c   1.000
_cell.angle_alpha   90.00
_cell.angle_beta   90.00
_cell.angle_gamma   90.00
#
_symmetry.space_group_name_H-M   'P 1'
#
loop_
_entity.id
_entity.type
_entity.pdbx_description
1 polymer ?
#
loop_
_entity_poly.entity_id
_entity_poly.type
_entity_poly.pdbx_seq_one_letter_code
_entity_poly.pdbx_strand_id
1 'polypeptide(L)'
;MSPTLTFLGIESSCDDTAAAVVRSADTGATILSSVVEGQTGLHAAFGGVVPEIAARAHVERLDACVTAALTQAGVSLCDLDGVAVTAGPGLIGGVLSGLMTAKAICAATGLPMVGVNHLAGHALTPRLTDGLAYPYLMLLVSGGHCQFLSVEGPDRFRRLGSTIDDAPGEAFDKIAKLLALPQPGGPPVETEAAKGDPRRFAFPRPLLDRPGCDLSFSGLKTAVLRARDELIRQDGGLTVQARQDLCAGFQAAVADVLAEKTRRALALFPAPALAVAGGVAANRTLRQRLQEVAAAAGARFIAPPLALCTDNAAMIAWAGIEQFRLGHRDDSSLSARSRWPLDEAAIPLIGSGKRGAKA
;
A
#
# COMPACT_ATOMS: atom_id res chain seq x y z
N MET A 1 -24.45 -17.63 -13.23
CA MET A 1 -23.32 -16.95 -13.93
C MET A 1 -23.38 -15.48 -13.56
N SER A 2 -22.32 -14.94 -13.00
CA SER A 2 -22.27 -13.51 -12.73
C SER A 2 -22.08 -12.75 -14.05
N PRO A 3 -22.69 -11.57 -14.23
CA PRO A 3 -22.50 -10.82 -15.48
C PRO A 3 -21.04 -10.42 -15.65
N THR A 4 -20.56 -10.49 -16.89
CA THR A 4 -19.29 -9.88 -17.27
C THR A 4 -19.41 -8.37 -17.11
N LEU A 5 -18.48 -7.76 -16.38
CA LEU A 5 -18.44 -6.32 -16.11
C LEU A 5 -17.10 -5.73 -16.53
N THR A 6 -17.14 -4.61 -17.23
CA THR A 6 -15.94 -3.85 -17.63
C THR A 6 -15.95 -2.48 -16.96
N PHE A 7 -14.97 -2.21 -16.12
CA PHE A 7 -14.90 -0.98 -15.33
C PHE A 7 -13.63 -0.18 -15.65
N LEU A 8 -13.81 1.13 -15.71
CA LEU A 8 -12.71 2.08 -15.64
C LEU A 8 -12.39 2.33 -14.17
N GLY A 9 -11.13 2.17 -13.78
CA GLY A 9 -10.60 2.59 -12.48
C GLY A 9 -9.83 3.89 -12.60
N ILE A 10 -9.92 4.74 -11.57
CA ILE A 10 -9.17 6.00 -11.46
C ILE A 10 -8.55 6.06 -10.06
N GLU A 11 -7.22 6.28 -10.01
CA GLU A 11 -6.45 6.43 -8.78
C GLU A 11 -5.64 7.72 -8.81
N SER A 12 -5.75 8.54 -7.75
CA SER A 12 -5.03 9.82 -7.61
C SER A 12 -4.87 10.24 -6.14
N SER A 13 -4.79 9.27 -5.22
CA SER A 13 -4.84 9.56 -3.78
C SER A 13 -3.52 10.08 -3.19
N CYS A 14 -2.39 9.88 -3.87
CA CYS A 14 -1.05 10.28 -3.40
C CYS A 14 -0.28 11.05 -4.47
N ASP A 15 0.73 10.44 -5.07
CA ASP A 15 1.62 11.04 -6.09
C ASP A 15 1.70 10.23 -7.39
N ASP A 16 0.89 9.19 -7.51
CA ASP A 16 0.70 8.45 -8.76
C ASP A 16 -0.67 8.80 -9.37
N THR A 17 -0.68 9.18 -10.64
CA THR A 17 -1.89 9.37 -11.44
C THR A 17 -2.12 8.13 -12.26
N ALA A 18 -3.23 7.43 -12.06
CA ALA A 18 -3.46 6.20 -12.78
C ALA A 18 -4.89 6.04 -13.29
N ALA A 19 -5.01 5.37 -14.44
CA ALA A 19 -6.24 4.87 -15.00
C ALA A 19 -6.06 3.44 -15.52
N ALA A 20 -7.07 2.59 -15.38
CA ALA A 20 -7.01 1.21 -15.82
C ALA A 20 -8.39 0.72 -16.24
N VAL A 21 -8.43 -0.26 -17.15
CA VAL A 21 -9.66 -0.96 -17.51
C VAL A 21 -9.53 -2.42 -17.09
N VAL A 22 -10.48 -2.87 -16.27
CA VAL A 22 -10.55 -4.26 -15.80
C VAL A 22 -11.88 -4.87 -16.24
N ARG A 23 -11.80 -6.10 -16.75
CA ARG A 23 -12.96 -6.91 -17.11
C ARG A 23 -13.06 -8.12 -16.20
N SER A 24 -14.22 -8.30 -15.59
CA SER A 24 -14.51 -9.51 -14.82
C SER A 24 -15.36 -10.48 -15.63
N ALA A 25 -15.11 -11.76 -15.44
CA ALA A 25 -15.92 -12.86 -15.97
C ALA A 25 -16.10 -13.93 -14.91
N ASP A 26 -16.90 -14.96 -15.18
CA ASP A 26 -17.10 -16.10 -14.26
C ASP A 26 -15.80 -16.81 -13.89
N THR A 27 -14.82 -16.82 -14.79
CA THR A 27 -13.53 -17.52 -14.64
C THR A 27 -12.42 -16.66 -14.01
N GLY A 28 -12.72 -15.42 -13.61
CA GLY A 28 -11.73 -14.51 -13.02
C GLY A 28 -11.83 -13.09 -13.55
N ALA A 29 -10.73 -12.37 -13.46
CA ALA A 29 -10.60 -10.98 -13.89
C ALA A 29 -9.43 -10.83 -14.86
N THR A 30 -9.56 -9.90 -15.80
CA THR A 30 -8.50 -9.53 -16.75
C THR A 30 -8.26 -8.04 -16.69
N ILE A 31 -7.01 -7.63 -16.49
CA ILE A 31 -6.58 -6.24 -16.64
C ILE A 31 -6.38 -6.01 -18.13
N LEU A 32 -7.28 -5.24 -18.75
CA LEU A 32 -7.20 -4.91 -20.18
C LEU A 32 -6.17 -3.82 -20.44
N SER A 33 -6.03 -2.88 -19.50
CA SER A 33 -5.01 -1.83 -19.52
C SER A 33 -4.70 -1.37 -18.11
N SER A 34 -3.49 -0.84 -17.92
CA SER A 34 -3.08 -0.19 -16.65
C SER A 34 -2.04 0.88 -16.99
N VAL A 35 -2.42 2.13 -16.85
CA VAL A 35 -1.57 3.32 -17.09
C VAL A 35 -1.30 3.98 -15.77
N VAL A 36 -0.03 4.21 -15.44
CA VAL A 36 0.42 4.88 -14.22
C VAL A 36 1.46 5.93 -14.60
N GLU A 37 1.24 7.16 -14.19
CA GLU A 37 2.18 8.28 -14.31
C GLU A 37 2.63 8.74 -12.93
N GLY A 38 3.83 8.32 -12.52
CA GLY A 38 4.45 8.71 -11.25
C GLY A 38 4.92 10.16 -11.26
N GLN A 39 4.91 10.78 -10.09
CA GLN A 39 5.33 12.15 -9.88
C GLN A 39 6.65 12.29 -9.10
N THR A 40 7.39 11.19 -8.90
CA THR A 40 8.63 11.14 -8.10
C THR A 40 9.62 12.26 -8.48
N GLY A 41 9.77 12.55 -9.80
CA GLY A 41 10.65 13.61 -10.27
C GLY A 41 10.23 15.01 -9.81
N LEU A 42 8.91 15.27 -9.69
CA LEU A 42 8.38 16.56 -9.26
C LEU A 42 8.65 16.83 -7.77
N HIS A 43 8.74 15.77 -6.97
CA HIS A 43 8.88 15.84 -5.52
C HIS A 43 10.33 15.66 -5.03
N ALA A 44 11.25 15.23 -5.90
CA ALA A 44 12.64 14.89 -5.54
C ALA A 44 13.37 16.03 -4.81
N ALA A 45 13.20 17.28 -5.26
CA ALA A 45 13.85 18.45 -4.66
C ALA A 45 13.33 18.76 -3.24
N PHE A 46 12.13 18.29 -2.88
CA PHE A 46 11.49 18.59 -1.60
C PHE A 46 11.69 17.48 -0.57
N GLY A 47 12.23 16.34 -0.99
CA GLY A 47 12.48 15.18 -0.10
C GLY A 47 11.22 14.46 0.42
N GLY A 48 10.10 14.61 -0.31
CA GLY A 48 8.81 13.98 -0.03
C GLY A 48 7.69 14.62 -0.83
N VAL A 49 6.51 14.00 -0.85
CA VAL A 49 5.36 14.48 -1.63
C VAL A 49 4.87 15.84 -1.12
N VAL A 50 4.74 16.80 -2.04
CA VAL A 50 4.14 18.12 -1.78
C VAL A 50 2.69 18.09 -2.28
N PRO A 51 1.68 18.14 -1.38
CA PRO A 51 0.29 17.88 -1.74
C PRO A 51 -0.26 18.78 -2.85
N GLU A 52 0.12 20.07 -2.86
CA GLU A 52 -0.36 21.00 -3.88
C GLU A 52 0.25 20.74 -5.26
N ILE A 53 1.52 20.35 -5.32
CA ILE A 53 2.18 19.96 -6.58
C ILE A 53 1.51 18.68 -7.10
N ALA A 54 1.27 17.70 -6.22
CA ALA A 54 0.60 16.46 -6.58
C ALA A 54 -0.80 16.73 -7.15
N ALA A 55 -1.62 17.55 -6.48
CA ALA A 55 -2.97 17.87 -6.94
C ALA A 55 -2.98 18.51 -8.34
N ARG A 56 -2.07 19.46 -8.62
CA ARG A 56 -1.96 20.09 -9.94
C ARG A 56 -1.56 19.10 -11.03
N ALA A 57 -0.56 18.25 -10.73
CA ALA A 57 -0.11 17.22 -11.67
C ALA A 57 -1.23 16.20 -11.98
N HIS A 58 -2.07 15.83 -11.01
CA HIS A 58 -3.24 15.00 -11.28
C HIS A 58 -4.20 15.66 -12.26
N VAL A 59 -4.53 16.94 -12.07
CA VAL A 59 -5.44 17.67 -12.99
C VAL A 59 -4.88 17.70 -14.42
N GLU A 60 -3.57 17.85 -14.57
CA GLU A 60 -2.91 17.92 -15.88
C GLU A 60 -2.80 16.57 -16.60
N ARG A 61 -2.87 15.44 -15.87
CA ARG A 61 -2.54 14.10 -16.41
C ARG A 61 -3.72 13.14 -16.50
N LEU A 62 -4.78 13.36 -15.71
CA LEU A 62 -5.87 12.39 -15.60
C LEU A 62 -6.58 12.12 -16.91
N ASP A 63 -6.84 13.14 -17.74
CA ASP A 63 -7.49 12.97 -19.03
C ASP A 63 -6.64 12.13 -20.01
N ALA A 64 -5.34 12.40 -20.04
CA ALA A 64 -4.38 11.64 -20.83
C ALA A 64 -4.28 10.17 -20.34
N CYS A 65 -4.22 9.95 -19.03
CA CYS A 65 -4.20 8.60 -18.45
C CYS A 65 -5.47 7.82 -18.78
N VAL A 66 -6.66 8.44 -18.65
CA VAL A 66 -7.94 7.81 -18.97
C VAL A 66 -8.01 7.49 -20.46
N THR A 67 -7.66 8.43 -21.33
CA THR A 67 -7.63 8.24 -22.78
C THR A 67 -6.70 7.10 -23.19
N ALA A 68 -5.50 7.07 -22.61
CA ALA A 68 -4.51 6.02 -22.86
C ALA A 68 -5.02 4.65 -22.37
N ALA A 69 -5.65 4.59 -21.20
CA ALA A 69 -6.19 3.35 -20.66
C ALA A 69 -7.31 2.78 -21.55
N LEU A 70 -8.24 3.60 -21.99
CA LEU A 70 -9.31 3.18 -22.91
C LEU A 70 -8.74 2.71 -24.26
N THR A 71 -7.80 3.46 -24.82
CA THR A 71 -7.15 3.11 -26.10
C THR A 71 -6.39 1.79 -26.01
N GLN A 72 -5.60 1.58 -24.96
CA GLN A 72 -4.86 0.33 -24.75
C GLN A 72 -5.79 -0.87 -24.53
N ALA A 73 -6.92 -0.64 -23.87
CA ALA A 73 -7.93 -1.68 -23.65
C ALA A 73 -8.76 -2.00 -24.90
N GLY A 74 -8.70 -1.14 -25.92
CA GLY A 74 -9.51 -1.26 -27.13
C GLY A 74 -11.01 -1.09 -26.87
N VAL A 75 -11.38 -0.22 -25.91
CA VAL A 75 -12.78 0.08 -25.54
C VAL A 75 -13.03 1.58 -25.51
N SER A 76 -14.29 1.96 -25.69
CA SER A 76 -14.80 3.32 -25.51
C SER A 76 -15.53 3.44 -24.18
N LEU A 77 -15.91 4.66 -23.81
CA LEU A 77 -16.75 4.89 -22.61
C LEU A 77 -18.11 4.18 -22.71
N CYS A 78 -18.64 3.97 -23.89
CA CYS A 78 -19.93 3.28 -24.11
C CYS A 78 -19.84 1.77 -23.89
N ASP A 79 -18.64 1.19 -23.85
CA ASP A 79 -18.41 -0.23 -23.63
C ASP A 79 -18.19 -0.57 -22.14
N LEU A 80 -18.25 0.43 -21.28
CA LEU A 80 -18.07 0.28 -19.85
C LEU A 80 -19.40 0.05 -19.13
N ASP A 81 -19.37 -0.73 -18.05
CA ASP A 81 -20.49 -0.96 -17.15
C ASP A 81 -20.46 -0.04 -15.92
N GLY A 82 -19.35 0.65 -15.69
CA GLY A 82 -19.21 1.60 -14.59
C GLY A 82 -17.81 2.19 -14.45
N VAL A 83 -17.73 3.16 -13.56
CA VAL A 83 -16.48 3.85 -13.17
C VAL A 83 -16.24 3.66 -11.69
N ALA A 84 -15.06 3.16 -11.34
CA ALA A 84 -14.58 3.07 -9.97
C ALA A 84 -13.51 4.15 -9.73
N VAL A 85 -13.59 4.85 -8.63
CA VAL A 85 -12.66 5.94 -8.33
C VAL A 85 -12.27 5.93 -6.86
N THR A 86 -11.01 6.20 -6.56
CA THR A 86 -10.60 6.40 -5.18
C THR A 86 -11.25 7.65 -4.60
N ALA A 87 -12.09 7.44 -3.57
CA ALA A 87 -12.73 8.52 -2.83
C ALA A 87 -12.03 8.84 -1.49
N GLY A 88 -10.95 8.13 -1.19
CA GLY A 88 -10.08 8.25 -0.01
C GLY A 88 -9.63 6.88 0.51
N PRO A 89 -8.81 6.83 1.58
CA PRO A 89 -8.09 7.98 2.14
C PRO A 89 -6.97 8.47 1.21
N GLY A 90 -6.50 9.71 1.43
CA GLY A 90 -5.40 10.26 0.64
C GLY A 90 -5.21 11.76 0.78
N LEU A 91 -4.32 12.32 -0.05
CA LEU A 91 -4.12 13.75 -0.17
C LEU A 91 -5.38 14.37 -0.78
N ILE A 92 -6.07 15.22 -0.03
CA ILE A 92 -7.42 15.69 -0.38
C ILE A 92 -7.51 16.29 -1.79
N GLY A 93 -6.49 17.07 -2.21
CA GLY A 93 -6.45 17.67 -3.55
C GLY A 93 -6.33 16.63 -4.67
N GLY A 94 -5.53 15.59 -4.45
CA GLY A 94 -5.40 14.47 -5.39
C GLY A 94 -6.70 13.67 -5.48
N VAL A 95 -7.24 13.25 -4.34
CA VAL A 95 -8.53 12.51 -4.29
C VAL A 95 -9.65 13.30 -4.97
N LEU A 96 -9.73 14.62 -4.74
CA LEU A 96 -10.69 15.49 -5.41
C LEU A 96 -10.52 15.49 -6.94
N SER A 97 -9.29 15.52 -7.43
CA SER A 97 -9.01 15.54 -8.87
C SER A 97 -9.58 14.30 -9.57
N GLY A 98 -9.28 13.11 -9.05
CA GLY A 98 -9.82 11.85 -9.58
C GLY A 98 -11.33 11.75 -9.44
N LEU A 99 -11.86 12.10 -8.28
CA LEU A 99 -13.30 12.03 -8.01
C LEU A 99 -14.10 12.95 -8.92
N MET A 100 -13.62 14.18 -9.17
CA MET A 100 -14.29 15.11 -10.08
C MET A 100 -14.23 14.64 -11.53
N THR A 101 -13.13 14.03 -11.95
CA THR A 101 -13.01 13.40 -13.27
C THR A 101 -14.01 12.25 -13.44
N ALA A 102 -14.11 11.36 -12.44
CA ALA A 102 -15.09 10.26 -12.47
C ALA A 102 -16.53 10.78 -12.52
N LYS A 103 -16.87 11.79 -11.70
CA LYS A 103 -18.20 12.42 -11.72
C LYS A 103 -18.53 13.04 -13.08
N ALA A 104 -17.58 13.72 -13.69
CA ALA A 104 -17.77 14.30 -15.01
C ALA A 104 -18.05 13.23 -16.09
N ILE A 105 -17.27 12.14 -16.09
CA ILE A 105 -17.50 10.99 -16.98
C ILE A 105 -18.89 10.40 -16.75
N CYS A 106 -19.25 10.11 -15.49
CA CYS A 106 -20.56 9.52 -15.17
C CYS A 106 -21.73 10.46 -15.52
N ALA A 107 -21.59 11.76 -15.30
CA ALA A 107 -22.61 12.73 -15.67
C ALA A 107 -22.81 12.83 -17.19
N ALA A 108 -21.73 12.69 -17.97
CA ALA A 108 -21.81 12.75 -19.43
C ALA A 108 -22.31 11.46 -20.06
N THR A 109 -22.06 10.31 -19.45
CA THR A 109 -22.35 8.98 -20.03
C THR A 109 -23.56 8.28 -19.41
N GLY A 110 -23.97 8.67 -18.22
CA GLY A 110 -24.96 7.95 -17.42
C GLY A 110 -24.44 6.69 -16.75
N LEU A 111 -23.14 6.42 -16.80
CA LEU A 111 -22.52 5.26 -16.17
C LEU A 111 -22.63 5.35 -14.63
N PRO A 112 -22.86 4.23 -13.94
CA PRO A 112 -22.82 4.18 -12.49
C PRO A 112 -21.40 4.41 -11.98
N MET A 113 -21.29 5.08 -10.81
CA MET A 113 -20.04 5.34 -10.11
C MET A 113 -19.95 4.50 -8.85
N VAL A 114 -18.73 4.04 -8.52
CA VAL A 114 -18.40 3.41 -7.23
C VAL A 114 -17.19 4.10 -6.64
N GLY A 115 -17.39 4.73 -5.48
CA GLY A 115 -16.31 5.31 -4.68
C GLY A 115 -15.60 4.24 -3.88
N VAL A 116 -14.34 4.03 -4.14
CA VAL A 116 -13.53 2.98 -3.53
C VAL A 116 -12.60 3.56 -2.46
N ASN A 117 -12.51 2.86 -1.35
CA ASN A 117 -11.45 3.11 -0.39
C ASN A 117 -10.11 2.60 -0.94
N HIS A 118 -9.11 3.47 -1.02
CA HIS A 118 -7.77 3.16 -1.54
C HIS A 118 -7.15 1.89 -0.91
N LEU A 119 -7.29 1.73 0.41
CA LEU A 119 -6.76 0.56 1.12
C LEU A 119 -7.56 -0.72 0.81
N ALA A 120 -8.86 -0.58 0.48
CA ALA A 120 -9.64 -1.70 -0.03
C ALA A 120 -9.14 -2.15 -1.40
N GLY A 121 -8.74 -1.22 -2.28
CA GLY A 121 -8.08 -1.55 -3.54
C GLY A 121 -6.89 -2.47 -3.32
N HIS A 122 -5.94 -2.08 -2.49
CA HIS A 122 -4.80 -2.92 -2.14
C HIS A 122 -5.21 -4.24 -1.49
N ALA A 123 -6.16 -4.22 -0.54
CA ALA A 123 -6.59 -5.42 0.16
C ALA A 123 -7.24 -6.45 -0.78
N LEU A 124 -7.93 -6.00 -1.83
CA LEU A 124 -8.62 -6.86 -2.81
C LEU A 124 -7.76 -7.25 -4.02
N THR A 125 -6.56 -6.67 -4.18
CA THR A 125 -5.65 -7.01 -5.29
C THR A 125 -5.34 -8.52 -5.40
N PRO A 126 -5.13 -9.30 -4.30
CA PRO A 126 -4.91 -10.74 -4.41
C PRO A 126 -6.08 -11.51 -5.02
N ARG A 127 -7.27 -10.95 -4.98
CA ARG A 127 -8.45 -11.53 -5.65
C ARG A 127 -8.41 -11.30 -7.16
N LEU A 128 -7.93 -10.12 -7.56
CA LEU A 128 -7.72 -9.80 -8.97
C LEU A 128 -6.63 -10.68 -9.59
N THR A 129 -5.51 -10.90 -8.89
CA THR A 129 -4.34 -11.57 -9.45
C THR A 129 -4.36 -13.08 -9.31
N ASP A 130 -4.85 -13.59 -8.18
CA ASP A 130 -4.75 -14.99 -7.80
C ASP A 130 -6.11 -15.67 -7.60
N GLY A 131 -7.21 -14.94 -7.81
CA GLY A 131 -8.56 -15.46 -7.56
C GLY A 131 -8.78 -15.87 -6.10
N LEU A 132 -8.07 -15.21 -5.15
CA LEU A 132 -8.10 -15.61 -3.76
C LEU A 132 -9.51 -15.52 -3.18
N ALA A 133 -10.01 -16.63 -2.60
CA ALA A 133 -11.31 -16.66 -1.93
C ALA A 133 -11.27 -16.00 -0.55
N TYR A 134 -12.41 -15.46 -0.12
CA TYR A 134 -12.60 -15.02 1.26
C TYR A 134 -12.78 -16.23 2.21
N PRO A 135 -12.44 -16.11 3.49
CA PRO A 135 -11.69 -15.03 4.10
C PRO A 135 -10.17 -15.24 3.95
N TYR A 136 -9.39 -14.17 4.12
CA TYR A 136 -7.92 -14.25 4.19
C TYR A 136 -7.36 -13.16 5.11
N LEU A 137 -6.14 -13.38 5.61
CA LEU A 137 -5.37 -12.38 6.34
C LEU A 137 -4.61 -11.53 5.33
N MET A 138 -4.70 -10.22 5.47
CA MET A 138 -3.95 -9.26 4.66
C MET A 138 -2.96 -8.49 5.52
N LEU A 139 -1.71 -8.41 5.09
CA LEU A 139 -0.71 -7.47 5.58
C LEU A 139 -0.46 -6.41 4.52
N LEU A 140 -0.97 -5.20 4.75
CA LEU A 140 -0.64 -4.01 3.97
C LEU A 140 0.66 -3.43 4.50
N VAL A 141 1.68 -3.29 3.63
CA VAL A 141 3.00 -2.77 3.99
C VAL A 141 3.50 -1.84 2.91
N SER A 142 3.09 -0.58 2.96
CA SER A 142 3.45 0.45 1.98
C SER A 142 4.39 1.51 2.57
N GLY A 143 4.65 2.56 1.80
CA GLY A 143 5.36 3.76 2.26
C GLY A 143 4.67 4.41 3.46
N GLY A 144 3.36 4.59 3.41
CA GLY A 144 2.58 5.31 4.42
C GLY A 144 1.70 4.44 5.32
N HIS A 145 1.47 3.18 4.99
CA HIS A 145 0.54 2.31 5.71
C HIS A 145 1.21 0.99 6.11
N CYS A 146 0.89 0.52 7.32
CA CYS A 146 1.22 -0.84 7.75
C CYS A 146 0.12 -1.34 8.68
N GLN A 147 -0.67 -2.33 8.25
CA GLN A 147 -1.75 -2.88 9.06
C GLN A 147 -2.08 -4.33 8.69
N PHE A 148 -2.53 -5.07 9.69
CA PHE A 148 -3.12 -6.39 9.54
C PHE A 148 -4.63 -6.27 9.46
N LEU A 149 -5.22 -6.86 8.41
CA LEU A 149 -6.65 -6.88 8.17
C LEU A 149 -7.14 -8.32 8.01
N SER A 150 -8.23 -8.71 8.67
CA SER A 150 -9.03 -9.80 8.16
C SER A 150 -9.90 -9.27 7.04
N VAL A 151 -9.85 -9.94 5.89
CA VAL A 151 -10.64 -9.60 4.70
C VAL A 151 -11.70 -10.68 4.56
N GLU A 152 -12.94 -10.34 4.86
CA GLU A 152 -14.06 -11.28 4.95
C GLU A 152 -15.09 -11.06 3.82
N GLY A 153 -14.94 -9.97 3.08
CA GLY A 153 -15.78 -9.60 1.94
C GLY A 153 -15.27 -8.35 1.25
N PRO A 154 -15.88 -7.94 0.14
CA PRO A 154 -15.46 -6.75 -0.62
C PRO A 154 -15.61 -5.45 0.16
N ASP A 155 -16.44 -5.44 1.19
CA ASP A 155 -16.77 -4.32 2.06
C ASP A 155 -16.62 -4.68 3.56
N ARG A 156 -16.14 -5.88 3.89
CA ARG A 156 -16.00 -6.37 5.26
C ARG A 156 -14.54 -6.59 5.60
N PHE A 157 -14.00 -5.62 6.32
CA PHE A 157 -12.62 -5.58 6.79
C PHE A 157 -12.60 -5.42 8.30
N ARG A 158 -11.71 -6.12 9.00
CA ARG A 158 -11.47 -5.92 10.42
C ARG A 158 -9.99 -5.74 10.67
N ARG A 159 -9.62 -4.65 11.31
CA ARG A 159 -8.23 -4.35 11.68
C ARG A 159 -7.82 -5.17 12.91
N LEU A 160 -6.78 -5.98 12.76
CA LEU A 160 -6.19 -6.77 13.85
C LEU A 160 -5.04 -6.04 14.53
N GLY A 161 -4.39 -5.14 13.83
CA GLY A 161 -3.31 -4.28 14.32
C GLY A 161 -2.81 -3.36 13.23
N SER A 162 -2.14 -2.28 13.63
CA SER A 162 -1.60 -1.27 12.72
C SER A 162 -0.34 -0.65 13.31
N THR A 163 0.45 0.02 12.46
CA THR A 163 1.53 0.84 13.00
C THR A 163 0.97 2.03 13.78
N ILE A 164 1.56 2.30 14.94
CA ILE A 164 1.19 3.43 15.80
C ILE A 164 2.00 4.70 15.48
N ASP A 165 3.02 4.57 14.63
CA ASP A 165 3.93 5.66 14.26
C ASP A 165 4.32 5.57 12.76
N ASP A 166 5.60 5.34 12.44
CA ASP A 166 6.07 5.23 11.06
C ASP A 166 5.61 3.90 10.42
N ALA A 167 5.32 3.92 9.13
CA ALA A 167 5.24 2.69 8.34
C ALA A 167 6.65 2.16 8.01
N PRO A 168 6.79 0.84 7.72
CA PRO A 168 8.09 0.28 7.35
C PRO A 168 8.75 0.97 6.17
N GLY A 169 8.03 1.28 5.08
CA GLY A 169 8.59 1.99 3.94
C GLY A 169 9.16 3.35 4.32
N GLU A 170 8.41 4.14 5.11
CA GLU A 170 8.88 5.41 5.66
C GLU A 170 10.13 5.22 6.55
N ALA A 171 10.21 4.12 7.31
CA ALA A 171 11.39 3.80 8.09
C ALA A 171 12.60 3.48 7.20
N PHE A 172 12.42 2.68 6.12
CA PHE A 172 13.47 2.42 5.13
C PHE A 172 13.98 3.72 4.48
N ASP A 173 13.09 4.63 4.09
CA ASP A 173 13.44 5.93 3.50
C ASP A 173 14.25 6.79 4.48
N LYS A 174 13.83 6.85 5.75
CA LYS A 174 14.55 7.57 6.80
C LYS A 174 15.93 7.01 7.05
N ILE A 175 16.10 5.68 7.00
CA ILE A 175 17.40 5.02 7.17
C ILE A 175 18.28 5.26 5.95
N ALA A 176 17.76 5.16 4.74
CA ALA A 176 18.51 5.48 3.53
C ALA A 176 19.04 6.92 3.56
N LYS A 177 18.19 7.88 3.90
CA LYS A 177 18.60 9.29 4.07
C LYS A 177 19.67 9.46 5.15
N LEU A 178 19.52 8.76 6.29
CA LEU A 178 20.47 8.79 7.40
C LEU A 178 21.85 8.28 6.99
N LEU A 179 21.91 7.27 6.12
CA LEU A 179 23.13 6.61 5.66
C LEU A 179 23.62 7.12 4.29
N ALA A 180 23.10 8.25 3.81
CA ALA A 180 23.42 8.85 2.51
C ALA A 180 23.22 7.89 1.33
N LEU A 181 22.16 7.08 1.38
CA LEU A 181 21.75 6.19 0.29
C LEU A 181 20.67 6.87 -0.58
N PRO A 182 20.52 6.45 -1.84
CA PRO A 182 19.49 6.97 -2.74
C PRO A 182 18.05 6.77 -2.23
N GLN A 183 17.12 7.52 -2.83
CA GLN A 183 15.68 7.38 -2.62
C GLN A 183 15.02 6.80 -3.90
N PRO A 184 13.95 6.01 -3.76
CA PRO A 184 13.34 5.50 -2.53
C PRO A 184 14.26 4.53 -1.79
N GLY A 185 14.21 4.54 -0.45
CA GLY A 185 15.19 3.92 0.43
C GLY A 185 15.15 2.39 0.49
N GLY A 186 14.01 1.76 0.20
CA GLY A 186 13.87 0.31 0.28
C GLY A 186 14.94 -0.47 -0.50
N PRO A 187 15.07 -0.30 -1.82
CA PRO A 187 16.03 -1.05 -2.65
C PRO A 187 17.50 -0.82 -2.25
N PRO A 188 18.00 0.42 -2.06
CA PRO A 188 19.40 0.62 -1.68
C PRO A 188 19.73 0.08 -0.28
N VAL A 189 18.82 0.19 0.69
CA VAL A 189 19.02 -0.42 2.02
C VAL A 189 19.09 -1.94 1.91
N GLU A 190 18.23 -2.58 1.14
CA GLU A 190 18.27 -4.03 0.89
C GLU A 190 19.59 -4.45 0.23
N THR A 191 20.05 -3.69 -0.77
CA THR A 191 21.32 -3.97 -1.49
C THR A 191 22.52 -3.89 -0.55
N GLU A 192 22.59 -2.88 0.31
CA GLU A 192 23.66 -2.76 1.30
C GLU A 192 23.53 -3.83 2.39
N ALA A 193 22.32 -4.09 2.89
CA ALA A 193 22.06 -5.11 3.91
C ALA A 193 22.50 -6.52 3.48
N ALA A 194 22.38 -6.84 2.20
CA ALA A 194 22.81 -8.14 1.66
C ALA A 194 24.32 -8.41 1.82
N LYS A 195 25.14 -7.38 2.08
CA LYS A 195 26.60 -7.46 2.24
C LYS A 195 27.04 -7.27 3.70
N GLY A 196 26.10 -6.98 4.60
CA GLY A 196 26.38 -6.69 6.01
C GLY A 196 26.10 -7.86 6.95
N ASP A 197 26.64 -7.76 8.18
CA ASP A 197 26.30 -8.68 9.28
C ASP A 197 25.09 -8.17 10.06
N PRO A 198 23.93 -8.87 10.00
CA PRO A 198 22.72 -8.45 10.72
C PRO A 198 22.82 -8.58 12.26
N ARG A 199 23.88 -9.24 12.78
CA ARG A 199 24.10 -9.47 14.21
C ARG A 199 25.06 -8.48 14.84
N ARG A 200 25.77 -7.67 14.06
CA ARG A 200 26.74 -6.69 14.57
C ARG A 200 26.07 -5.66 15.49
N PHE A 201 24.82 -5.26 15.21
CA PHE A 201 24.08 -4.29 16.01
C PHE A 201 22.79 -4.90 16.55
N ALA A 202 22.63 -4.90 17.88
CA ALA A 202 21.42 -5.37 18.55
C ALA A 202 20.34 -4.27 18.57
N PHE A 203 19.75 -3.98 17.39
CA PHE A 203 18.66 -3.01 17.33
C PHE A 203 17.39 -3.53 18.03
N PRO A 204 16.56 -2.63 18.59
CA PRO A 204 15.32 -3.02 19.26
C PRO A 204 14.34 -3.70 18.28
N ARG A 205 13.44 -4.53 18.83
CA ARG A 205 12.27 -5.10 18.15
C ARG A 205 11.01 -4.50 18.81
N PRO A 206 10.57 -3.31 18.34
CA PRO A 206 9.53 -2.58 19.05
C PRO A 206 8.23 -3.39 19.18
N LEU A 207 7.56 -3.24 20.32
CA LEU A 207 6.27 -3.85 20.65
C LEU A 207 6.21 -5.41 20.61
N LEU A 208 7.34 -6.11 20.52
CA LEU A 208 7.32 -7.57 20.63
C LEU A 208 7.06 -8.05 22.06
N ASP A 209 7.40 -7.24 23.06
CA ASP A 209 7.10 -7.44 24.47
C ASP A 209 5.62 -7.18 24.83
N ARG A 210 4.85 -6.55 23.92
CA ARG A 210 3.42 -6.25 24.11
C ARG A 210 2.53 -7.20 23.36
N PRO A 211 1.37 -7.59 23.92
CA PRO A 211 0.38 -8.42 23.24
C PRO A 211 -0.19 -7.70 22.01
N GLY A 212 -0.92 -8.45 21.18
CA GLY A 212 -1.58 -7.93 19.98
C GLY A 212 -0.65 -7.76 18.78
N CYS A 213 -1.19 -7.14 17.71
CA CYS A 213 -0.56 -7.06 16.39
C CYS A 213 -0.12 -5.64 16.02
N ASP A 214 -0.20 -4.68 16.94
CA ASP A 214 0.27 -3.32 16.67
C ASP A 214 1.79 -3.28 16.46
N LEU A 215 2.21 -2.36 15.61
CA LEU A 215 3.57 -2.20 15.10
C LEU A 215 4.12 -0.81 15.43
N SER A 216 5.45 -0.69 15.48
CA SER A 216 6.15 0.60 15.63
C SER A 216 7.52 0.52 14.97
N PHE A 217 7.93 1.55 14.26
CA PHE A 217 9.23 1.59 13.56
C PHE A 217 10.01 2.89 13.79
N SER A 218 9.40 3.97 14.32
CA SER A 218 10.07 5.26 14.51
C SER A 218 11.28 5.18 15.43
N GLY A 219 11.23 4.33 16.44
CA GLY A 219 12.33 4.11 17.39
C GLY A 219 13.57 3.50 16.74
N LEU A 220 13.42 2.73 15.67
CA LEU A 220 14.54 2.12 14.94
C LEU A 220 15.44 3.16 14.29
N LYS A 221 14.87 4.25 13.72
CA LYS A 221 15.67 5.36 13.19
C LYS A 221 16.63 5.93 14.24
N THR A 222 16.11 6.17 15.43
CA THR A 222 16.92 6.71 16.54
C THR A 222 18.02 5.74 16.97
N ALA A 223 17.73 4.44 16.99
CA ALA A 223 18.72 3.42 17.33
C ALA A 223 19.85 3.35 16.29
N VAL A 224 19.51 3.37 15.00
CA VAL A 224 20.50 3.40 13.91
C VAL A 224 21.30 4.70 13.91
N LEU A 225 20.65 5.86 14.15
CA LEU A 225 21.33 7.16 14.27
C LEU A 225 22.40 7.12 15.37
N ARG A 226 22.05 6.64 16.55
CA ARG A 226 23.00 6.53 17.67
C ARG A 226 24.17 5.62 17.36
N ALA A 227 23.91 4.45 16.75
CA ALA A 227 24.97 3.53 16.36
C ALA A 227 25.90 4.14 15.30
N ARG A 228 25.34 4.83 14.28
CA ARG A 228 26.12 5.56 13.28
C ARG A 228 27.02 6.63 13.91
N ASP A 229 26.44 7.47 14.76
CA ASP A 229 27.15 8.60 15.35
C ASP A 229 28.29 8.11 16.29
N GLU A 230 28.06 6.99 16.98
CA GLU A 230 29.10 6.35 17.78
C GLU A 230 30.26 5.83 16.91
N LEU A 231 29.97 5.19 15.77
CA LEU A 231 31.01 4.75 14.82
C LEU A 231 31.81 5.93 14.27
N ILE A 232 31.12 7.01 13.87
CA ILE A 232 31.80 8.22 13.38
C ILE A 232 32.72 8.83 14.45
N ARG A 233 32.29 8.82 15.71
CA ARG A 233 33.08 9.34 16.83
C ARG A 233 34.30 8.47 17.10
N GLN A 234 34.18 7.14 16.96
CA GLN A 234 35.29 6.21 17.24
C GLN A 234 36.28 6.16 16.07
N ASP A 235 35.79 6.08 14.83
CA ASP A 235 36.59 5.78 13.64
C ASP A 235 36.84 7.03 12.75
N GLY A 236 36.33 8.21 13.14
CA GLY A 236 36.46 9.44 12.37
C GLY A 236 35.59 9.51 11.10
N GLY A 237 34.80 8.46 10.82
CA GLY A 237 33.93 8.37 9.66
C GLY A 237 33.13 7.07 9.63
N LEU A 238 32.19 6.97 8.69
CA LEU A 238 31.41 5.75 8.48
C LEU A 238 32.03 4.93 7.34
N THR A 239 32.60 3.77 7.67
CA THR A 239 33.14 2.85 6.65
C THR A 239 32.00 2.19 5.85
N VAL A 240 32.33 1.72 4.64
CA VAL A 240 31.36 0.99 3.79
C VAL A 240 30.81 -0.23 4.53
N GLN A 241 31.68 -1.03 5.17
CA GLN A 241 31.27 -2.22 5.91
C GLN A 241 30.34 -1.85 7.10
N ALA A 242 30.64 -0.81 7.84
CA ALA A 242 29.79 -0.37 8.95
C ALA A 242 28.41 0.09 8.46
N ARG A 243 28.35 0.77 7.32
CA ARG A 243 27.08 1.14 6.69
C ARG A 243 26.26 -0.09 6.28
N GLN A 244 26.91 -1.08 5.70
CA GLN A 244 26.30 -2.36 5.31
C GLN A 244 25.72 -3.10 6.51
N ASP A 245 26.49 -3.17 7.61
CA ASP A 245 26.06 -3.83 8.85
C ASP A 245 24.91 -3.09 9.54
N LEU A 246 24.91 -1.74 9.50
CA LEU A 246 23.77 -0.95 9.97
C LEU A 246 22.49 -1.24 9.16
N CYS A 247 22.60 -1.32 7.84
CA CYS A 247 21.47 -1.68 6.96
C CYS A 247 20.99 -3.10 7.26
N ALA A 248 21.91 -4.07 7.42
CA ALA A 248 21.58 -5.47 7.70
C ALA A 248 20.89 -5.62 9.05
N GLY A 249 21.40 -5.00 10.11
CA GLY A 249 20.80 -5.03 11.42
C GLY A 249 19.42 -4.37 11.47
N PHE A 250 19.23 -3.23 10.77
CA PHE A 250 17.96 -2.57 10.65
C PHE A 250 16.94 -3.45 9.92
N GLN A 251 17.29 -3.98 8.74
CA GLN A 251 16.41 -4.85 7.96
C GLN A 251 16.02 -6.11 8.75
N ALA A 252 16.94 -6.72 9.47
CA ALA A 252 16.67 -7.86 10.34
C ALA A 252 15.68 -7.50 11.46
N ALA A 253 15.81 -6.32 12.07
CA ALA A 253 14.88 -5.88 13.10
C ALA A 253 13.45 -5.69 12.57
N VAL A 254 13.30 -5.09 11.38
CA VAL A 254 12.00 -4.95 10.70
C VAL A 254 11.42 -6.32 10.36
N ALA A 255 12.24 -7.23 9.82
CA ALA A 255 11.82 -8.59 9.45
C ALA A 255 11.32 -9.38 10.68
N ASP A 256 12.03 -9.32 11.79
CA ASP A 256 11.65 -10.01 13.04
C ASP A 256 10.32 -9.48 13.60
N VAL A 257 10.14 -8.15 13.60
CA VAL A 257 8.88 -7.52 14.05
C VAL A 257 7.71 -7.94 13.17
N LEU A 258 7.85 -7.83 11.85
CA LEU A 258 6.78 -8.21 10.92
C LEU A 258 6.48 -9.72 11.02
N ALA A 259 7.49 -10.57 11.08
CA ALA A 259 7.30 -12.03 11.18
C ALA A 259 6.54 -12.41 12.46
N GLU A 260 6.97 -11.92 13.63
CA GLU A 260 6.31 -12.26 14.89
C GLU A 260 4.88 -11.70 14.97
N LYS A 261 4.66 -10.46 14.51
CA LYS A 261 3.31 -9.87 14.50
C LYS A 261 2.39 -10.58 13.49
N THR A 262 2.93 -11.04 12.36
CA THR A 262 2.18 -11.90 11.39
C THR A 262 1.80 -13.23 12.02
N ARG A 263 2.72 -13.88 12.75
CA ARG A 263 2.42 -15.12 13.47
C ARG A 263 1.27 -14.92 14.48
N ARG A 264 1.28 -13.80 15.21
CA ARG A 264 0.19 -13.45 16.15
C ARG A 264 -1.12 -13.18 15.43
N ALA A 265 -1.08 -12.46 14.30
CA ALA A 265 -2.26 -12.16 13.51
C ALA A 265 -2.91 -13.46 12.97
N LEU A 266 -2.11 -14.41 12.47
CA LEU A 266 -2.59 -15.73 12.04
C LEU A 266 -3.13 -16.56 13.21
N ALA A 267 -2.58 -16.41 14.42
CA ALA A 267 -3.12 -17.08 15.61
C ALA A 267 -4.47 -16.48 16.06
N LEU A 268 -4.65 -15.16 15.92
CA LEU A 268 -5.91 -14.46 16.23
C LEU A 268 -6.99 -14.67 15.17
N PHE A 269 -6.59 -14.81 13.93
CA PHE A 269 -7.45 -15.03 12.79
C PHE A 269 -6.84 -16.11 11.89
N PRO A 270 -7.12 -17.40 12.19
CA PRO A 270 -6.66 -18.51 11.37
C PRO A 270 -7.28 -18.41 9.97
N ALA A 271 -6.47 -18.05 8.99
CA ALA A 271 -6.90 -17.87 7.62
C ALA A 271 -6.19 -18.87 6.69
N PRO A 272 -6.84 -19.35 5.61
CA PRO A 272 -6.23 -20.27 4.64
C PRO A 272 -5.11 -19.60 3.82
N ALA A 273 -5.04 -18.27 3.82
CA ALA A 273 -4.00 -17.53 3.12
C ALA A 273 -3.57 -16.27 3.88
N LEU A 274 -2.28 -15.96 3.75
CA LEU A 274 -1.68 -14.67 4.06
C LEU A 274 -1.39 -13.95 2.74
N ALA A 275 -2.07 -12.84 2.50
CA ALA A 275 -1.78 -11.94 1.41
C ALA A 275 -0.92 -10.77 1.90
N VAL A 276 0.07 -10.36 1.10
CA VAL A 276 0.96 -9.23 1.44
C VAL A 276 1.02 -8.29 0.26
N ALA A 277 0.64 -7.03 0.45
CA ALA A 277 0.72 -6.00 -0.59
C ALA A 277 1.36 -4.71 -0.08
N GLY A 278 1.79 -3.87 -1.02
CA GLY A 278 2.55 -2.64 -0.79
C GLY A 278 4.02 -2.79 -1.14
N GLY A 279 4.70 -1.67 -1.40
CA GLY A 279 6.08 -1.64 -1.93
C GLY A 279 7.11 -2.38 -1.07
N VAL A 280 6.90 -2.47 0.25
CA VAL A 280 7.80 -3.19 1.16
C VAL A 280 7.74 -4.71 0.94
N ALA A 281 6.64 -5.24 0.37
CA ALA A 281 6.52 -6.65 -0.02
C ALA A 281 7.52 -7.08 -1.11
N ALA A 282 8.14 -6.11 -1.80
CA ALA A 282 9.21 -6.36 -2.77
C ALA A 282 10.54 -6.78 -2.11
N ASN A 283 10.78 -6.41 -0.85
CA ASN A 283 12.00 -6.76 -0.14
C ASN A 283 12.09 -8.29 0.06
N ARG A 284 13.15 -8.89 -0.47
CA ARG A 284 13.33 -10.36 -0.50
C ARG A 284 13.42 -10.97 0.89
N THR A 285 14.16 -10.32 1.79
CA THR A 285 14.35 -10.80 3.17
C THR A 285 13.03 -10.80 3.94
N LEU A 286 12.26 -9.70 3.83
CA LEU A 286 10.96 -9.58 4.47
C LEU A 286 9.99 -10.61 3.89
N ARG A 287 9.95 -10.73 2.56
CA ARG A 287 9.09 -11.69 1.86
C ARG A 287 9.38 -13.12 2.30
N GLN A 288 10.65 -13.53 2.34
CA GLN A 288 11.06 -14.87 2.77
C GLN A 288 10.60 -15.15 4.21
N ARG A 289 10.83 -14.22 5.13
CA ARG A 289 10.42 -14.38 6.54
C ARG A 289 8.91 -14.52 6.68
N LEU A 290 8.13 -13.77 5.91
CA LEU A 290 6.66 -13.86 5.91
C LEU A 290 6.17 -15.16 5.28
N GLN A 291 6.85 -15.67 4.24
CA GLN A 291 6.58 -16.99 3.66
C GLN A 291 6.79 -18.12 4.67
N GLU A 292 7.90 -18.08 5.42
CA GLU A 292 8.21 -19.05 6.48
C GLU A 292 7.12 -19.05 7.56
N VAL A 293 6.66 -17.87 7.99
CA VAL A 293 5.58 -17.74 8.98
C VAL A 293 4.25 -18.29 8.44
N ALA A 294 3.89 -17.96 7.21
CA ALA A 294 2.68 -18.46 6.57
C ALA A 294 2.70 -20.00 6.47
N ALA A 295 3.82 -20.56 5.99
CA ALA A 295 4.00 -22.01 5.87
C ALA A 295 3.89 -22.72 7.23
N ALA A 296 4.52 -22.16 8.27
CA ALA A 296 4.44 -22.71 9.64
C ALA A 296 3.02 -22.67 10.22
N ALA A 297 2.17 -21.74 9.77
CA ALA A 297 0.77 -21.63 10.14
C ALA A 297 -0.17 -22.44 9.21
N GLY A 298 0.34 -23.15 8.21
CA GLY A 298 -0.47 -23.87 7.22
C GLY A 298 -1.22 -22.94 6.24
N ALA A 299 -0.85 -21.65 6.17
CA ALA A 299 -1.48 -20.68 5.29
C ALA A 299 -0.72 -20.54 3.97
N ARG A 300 -1.43 -20.40 2.85
CA ARG A 300 -0.85 -20.10 1.55
C ARG A 300 -0.34 -18.65 1.55
N PHE A 301 0.92 -18.43 1.19
CA PHE A 301 1.46 -17.08 1.02
C PHE A 301 1.16 -16.55 -0.38
N ILE A 302 0.64 -15.33 -0.47
CA ILE A 302 0.32 -14.63 -1.72
C ILE A 302 0.90 -13.22 -1.66
N ALA A 303 1.60 -12.85 -2.72
CA ALA A 303 2.00 -11.46 -2.93
C ALA A 303 1.79 -11.13 -4.42
N PRO A 304 0.95 -10.15 -4.73
CA PRO A 304 0.72 -9.72 -6.09
C PRO A 304 2.01 -9.34 -6.82
N PRO A 305 2.01 -9.31 -8.15
CA PRO A 305 3.11 -8.75 -8.94
C PRO A 305 3.46 -7.33 -8.46
N LEU A 306 4.76 -6.99 -8.49
CA LEU A 306 5.25 -5.72 -7.93
C LEU A 306 4.54 -4.50 -8.52
N ALA A 307 4.22 -4.51 -9.81
CA ALA A 307 3.49 -3.43 -10.48
C ALA A 307 2.06 -3.21 -9.93
N LEU A 308 1.50 -4.20 -9.21
CA LEU A 308 0.19 -4.10 -8.55
C LEU A 308 0.30 -3.99 -7.01
N CYS A 309 1.53 -3.97 -6.48
CA CYS A 309 1.78 -3.72 -5.06
C CYS A 309 1.85 -2.22 -4.72
N THR A 310 2.13 -1.37 -5.70
CA THR A 310 2.12 0.10 -5.60
C THR A 310 0.77 0.66 -6.05
N ASP A 311 0.57 1.96 -5.88
CA ASP A 311 -0.67 2.62 -6.26
C ASP A 311 -0.94 2.43 -7.76
N ASN A 312 -2.13 1.95 -8.08
CA ASN A 312 -2.55 1.68 -9.45
C ASN A 312 -4.08 1.68 -9.56
N ALA A 313 -4.59 1.95 -10.75
CA ALA A 313 -6.04 2.03 -10.97
C ALA A 313 -6.71 0.66 -11.21
N ALA A 314 -5.95 -0.39 -11.51
CA ALA A 314 -6.53 -1.73 -11.71
C ALA A 314 -7.09 -2.29 -10.40
N MET A 315 -6.44 -2.02 -9.26
CA MET A 315 -6.94 -2.38 -7.94
C MET A 315 -8.25 -1.66 -7.61
N ILE A 316 -8.39 -0.41 -8.06
CA ILE A 316 -9.60 0.39 -7.84
C ILE A 316 -10.74 -0.10 -8.74
N ALA A 317 -10.47 -0.36 -10.03
CA ALA A 317 -11.45 -0.95 -10.93
C ALA A 317 -11.98 -2.28 -10.39
N TRP A 318 -11.08 -3.15 -9.91
CA TRP A 318 -11.46 -4.45 -9.36
C TRP A 318 -12.28 -4.33 -8.07
N ALA A 319 -11.85 -3.52 -7.12
CA ALA A 319 -12.59 -3.27 -5.89
C ALA A 319 -13.98 -2.69 -6.20
N GLY A 320 -14.07 -1.77 -7.16
CA GLY A 320 -15.33 -1.23 -7.64
C GLY A 320 -16.24 -2.29 -8.24
N ILE A 321 -15.73 -3.22 -9.05
CA ILE A 321 -16.51 -4.35 -9.60
C ILE A 321 -17.07 -5.21 -8.48
N GLU A 322 -16.26 -5.58 -7.49
CA GLU A 322 -16.72 -6.42 -6.37
C GLU A 322 -17.80 -5.73 -5.53
N GLN A 323 -17.62 -4.44 -5.24
CA GLN A 323 -18.62 -3.63 -4.51
C GLN A 323 -19.88 -3.39 -5.34
N PHE A 324 -19.72 -3.16 -6.65
CA PHE A 324 -20.85 -3.03 -7.57
C PHE A 324 -21.73 -4.29 -7.59
N ARG A 325 -21.14 -5.49 -7.49
CA ARG A 325 -21.87 -6.76 -7.39
C ARG A 325 -22.70 -6.88 -6.12
N LEU A 326 -22.29 -6.20 -5.03
CA LEU A 326 -23.08 -6.09 -3.81
C LEU A 326 -24.20 -5.03 -3.88
N GLY A 327 -24.30 -4.30 -4.98
CA GLY A 327 -25.29 -3.25 -5.17
C GLY A 327 -24.79 -1.86 -4.82
N HIS A 328 -23.53 -1.68 -4.44
CA HIS A 328 -22.99 -0.34 -4.16
C HIS A 328 -22.99 0.54 -5.41
N ARG A 329 -23.55 1.72 -5.27
CA ARG A 329 -23.63 2.79 -6.27
C ARG A 329 -23.56 4.11 -5.54
N ASP A 330 -22.73 5.01 -6.02
CA ASP A 330 -22.60 6.37 -5.49
C ASP A 330 -23.14 7.38 -6.50
N ASP A 331 -23.67 8.45 -6.00
CA ASP A 331 -24.16 9.57 -6.79
C ASP A 331 -23.19 10.76 -6.77
N SER A 332 -23.63 11.87 -7.33
CA SER A 332 -22.85 13.12 -7.39
C SER A 332 -22.56 13.74 -6.01
N SER A 333 -23.22 13.29 -4.93
CA SER A 333 -23.00 13.79 -3.57
C SER A 333 -21.78 13.13 -2.89
N LEU A 334 -21.22 12.04 -3.43
CA LEU A 334 -20.04 11.39 -2.89
C LEU A 334 -18.92 12.41 -2.65
N SER A 335 -18.39 12.42 -1.45
CA SER A 335 -17.34 13.38 -1.03
C SER A 335 -15.98 12.72 -0.92
N ALA A 336 -14.93 13.46 -1.26
CA ALA A 336 -13.56 13.04 -1.02
C ALA A 336 -13.25 12.99 0.48
N ARG A 337 -12.55 11.96 0.92
CA ARG A 337 -12.19 11.73 2.32
C ARG A 337 -10.66 11.64 2.46
N SER A 338 -10.06 12.59 3.16
CA SER A 338 -8.62 12.52 3.46
C SER A 338 -8.29 11.39 4.46
N ARG A 339 -9.28 11.00 5.28
CA ARG A 339 -9.22 9.89 6.22
C ARG A 339 -10.45 9.02 6.05
N TRP A 340 -10.21 7.74 5.86
CA TRP A 340 -11.28 6.76 5.69
C TRP A 340 -10.76 5.40 6.14
N PRO A 341 -10.85 5.04 7.43
CA PRO A 341 -10.42 3.72 7.90
C PRO A 341 -11.28 2.62 7.26
N LEU A 342 -10.66 1.50 6.91
CA LEU A 342 -11.40 0.33 6.40
C LEU A 342 -12.29 -0.31 7.47
N ASP A 343 -11.86 -0.27 8.72
CA ASP A 343 -12.62 -0.74 9.88
C ASP A 343 -13.03 0.48 10.71
N GLU A 344 -14.23 0.99 10.43
CA GLU A 344 -14.78 2.16 11.13
C GLU A 344 -15.16 1.86 12.60
N ALA A 345 -15.31 0.58 12.95
CA ALA A 345 -15.59 0.15 14.33
C ALA A 345 -14.32 -0.03 15.17
N ALA A 346 -13.15 -0.02 14.54
CA ALA A 346 -11.91 -0.19 15.26
C ALA A 346 -11.63 0.97 16.22
N ILE A 347 -11.17 0.62 17.43
CA ILE A 347 -10.76 1.60 18.43
C ILE A 347 -9.61 2.46 17.85
N PRO A 348 -9.66 3.80 17.97
CA PRO A 348 -8.56 4.66 17.57
C PRO A 348 -7.25 4.25 18.25
N LEU A 349 -6.14 4.26 17.50
CA LEU A 349 -4.83 3.90 18.04
C LEU A 349 -4.39 4.88 19.12
N ILE A 350 -3.83 4.37 20.23
CA ILE A 350 -3.21 5.17 21.28
C ILE A 350 -1.97 5.83 20.71
N GLY A 351 -1.78 7.13 20.95
CA GLY A 351 -0.61 7.87 20.47
C GLY A 351 -0.91 8.75 19.25
N SER A 352 -2.17 8.88 18.88
CA SER A 352 -2.66 9.80 17.84
C SER A 352 -2.47 11.27 18.21
N GLY A 353 -1.29 11.72 18.64
CA GLY A 353 -1.00 13.12 18.94
C GLY A 353 -1.73 14.10 17.99
N LYS A 354 -1.33 15.34 17.81
CA LYS A 354 -1.95 16.32 16.91
C LYS A 354 -2.19 15.85 15.45
N ARG A 355 -1.64 14.70 15.04
CA ARG A 355 -1.77 14.13 13.69
C ARG A 355 -2.89 13.08 13.54
N GLY A 356 -3.58 12.69 14.61
CA GLY A 356 -4.64 11.67 14.56
C GLY A 356 -4.15 10.28 14.10
N ALA A 357 -5.00 9.25 14.22
CA ALA A 357 -4.71 7.94 13.67
C ALA A 357 -4.49 8.06 12.14
N LYS A 358 -3.38 7.53 11.65
CA LYS A 358 -3.23 7.26 10.22
C LYS A 358 -4.29 6.21 9.86
N ALA A 359 -5.01 6.42 8.76
CA ALA A 359 -6.08 5.54 8.29
C ALA A 359 -5.60 4.11 8.09
#